data_c8d9ca2f72f11a555732aed3e737e089
#
_entry.id   c8d9ca2f72f11a555732aed3e737e089
#
_cell.length_a   1.000
_cell.length_b   1.000
_cell.length_c   1.000
_cell.angle_alpha   90.00
_cell.angle_beta   90.00
_cell.angle_gamma   90.00
#
_symmetry.space_group_name_H-M   'P 1'
#
loop_
_entity.id
_entity.type
_entity.pdbx_description
1 polymer ?
#
loop_
_entity_poly.entity_id
_entity_poly.type
_entity_poly.pdbx_seq_one_letter_code
_entity_poly.pdbx_strand_id
1 'polypeptide(L)'
;MGILVYVLGRSGTGKSFSMRNFKKGEIGVVNVQGKILPFKGSGLLDIVNTDNSVEIVRAIESMAKKYKVIVVDDFQYVMANEFMRRATERGYDKFTEIARHAWDIADVVKKLPADVIVYVMCHTDTDQDGFEKLKTIGRLLDEKIVLEGMSTIVLKTAVSDGEYMFLTQNSGKDTVKSPAGMFPTYAIDNDLKYVDAKIRNYYEIGEYVNDEEVEKMDQTVAKEAVVKPDSNGRRSRRKKDDAVQKSAEPERHGTADGQGTVSEPTPTTEPAAEPKTRRRKARNEEPEEVVKKDEKPLEKAVNEPSSLDFETAQKEFEEIKKSIIEVDGHKVDANTGEVLDAPRRRRRKANKVTVE
;
A
#
# COMPACT_ATOMS: atom_id res chain seq x y z
N MET A 1 4.85 -14.29 19.53
CA MET A 1 4.37 -13.12 18.77
C MET A 1 4.33 -13.52 17.31
N GLY A 2 3.18 -13.38 16.65
CA GLY A 2 3.05 -13.67 15.22
C GLY A 2 3.91 -12.76 14.36
N ILE A 3 4.15 -13.13 13.11
CA ILE A 3 4.94 -12.36 12.15
C ILE A 3 4.02 -11.58 11.22
N LEU A 4 4.24 -10.28 11.13
CA LEU A 4 3.58 -9.40 10.16
C LEU A 4 4.48 -9.23 8.94
N VAL A 5 3.90 -9.42 7.75
CA VAL A 5 4.56 -9.21 6.46
C VAL A 5 3.71 -8.30 5.59
N TYR A 6 4.27 -7.22 5.08
CA TYR A 6 3.59 -6.41 4.08
C TYR A 6 3.95 -6.84 2.66
N VAL A 7 2.94 -6.90 1.79
CA VAL A 7 3.11 -7.13 0.35
C VAL A 7 2.55 -5.91 -0.40
N LEU A 8 3.44 -5.08 -0.87
CA LEU A 8 3.12 -3.82 -1.52
C LEU A 8 3.06 -3.98 -3.04
N GLY A 9 2.32 -3.11 -3.72
CA GLY A 9 2.34 -3.04 -5.18
C GLY A 9 1.12 -2.37 -5.78
N ARG A 10 1.28 -1.87 -6.99
CA ARG A 10 0.19 -1.25 -7.77
C ARG A 10 -0.89 -2.26 -8.13
N SER A 11 -2.02 -1.79 -8.62
CA SER A 11 -3.07 -2.66 -9.14
C SER A 11 -2.53 -3.48 -10.33
N GLY A 12 -2.88 -4.78 -10.38
CA GLY A 12 -2.48 -5.67 -11.48
C GLY A 12 -1.05 -6.21 -11.39
N THR A 13 -0.28 -5.95 -10.33
CA THR A 13 1.11 -6.41 -10.19
C THR A 13 1.26 -7.78 -9.53
N GLY A 14 0.17 -8.50 -9.27
CA GLY A 14 0.22 -9.89 -8.82
C GLY A 14 0.07 -10.10 -7.31
N LYS A 15 -0.32 -9.08 -6.50
CA LYS A 15 -0.52 -9.26 -5.05
C LYS A 15 -1.42 -10.46 -4.74
N SER A 16 -2.69 -10.39 -5.08
CA SER A 16 -3.64 -11.48 -4.83
C SER A 16 -3.32 -12.75 -5.64
N PHE A 17 -2.71 -12.62 -6.83
CA PHE A 17 -2.28 -13.76 -7.65
C PHE A 17 -1.19 -14.61 -7.00
N SER A 18 -0.39 -14.03 -6.12
CA SER A 18 0.67 -14.76 -5.40
C SER A 18 0.18 -15.88 -4.49
N MET A 19 -1.11 -15.86 -4.12
CA MET A 19 -1.74 -16.91 -3.31
C MET A 19 -2.10 -18.18 -4.10
N ARG A 20 -1.93 -18.20 -5.43
CA ARG A 20 -2.43 -19.28 -6.34
C ARG A 20 -1.98 -20.69 -5.99
N ASN A 21 -0.85 -20.84 -5.33
CA ASN A 21 -0.26 -22.14 -5.00
C ASN A 21 -0.71 -22.71 -3.64
N PHE A 22 -1.48 -21.93 -2.87
CA PHE A 22 -2.12 -22.46 -1.65
C PHE A 22 -3.34 -23.30 -1.97
N LYS A 23 -3.50 -24.37 -1.19
CA LYS A 23 -4.63 -25.29 -1.27
C LYS A 23 -5.65 -25.00 -0.18
N LYS A 24 -6.83 -25.62 -0.31
CA LYS A 24 -7.86 -25.59 0.73
C LYS A 24 -7.29 -26.06 2.07
N GLY A 25 -7.52 -25.29 3.12
CA GLY A 25 -7.07 -25.63 4.49
C GLY A 25 -5.65 -25.19 4.84
N GLU A 26 -4.87 -24.66 3.87
CA GLU A 26 -3.51 -24.15 4.14
C GLU A 26 -3.50 -22.66 4.53
N ILE A 27 -4.51 -21.88 4.11
CA ILE A 27 -4.55 -20.43 4.24
C ILE A 27 -5.95 -19.93 4.62
N GLY A 28 -6.02 -18.90 5.46
CA GLY A 28 -7.20 -18.10 5.70
C GLY A 28 -7.07 -16.72 5.01
N VAL A 29 -8.12 -16.25 4.37
CA VAL A 29 -8.10 -14.98 3.63
C VAL A 29 -9.19 -14.03 4.14
N VAL A 30 -8.81 -12.83 4.50
CA VAL A 30 -9.73 -11.70 4.69
C VAL A 30 -9.69 -10.87 3.42
N ASN A 31 -10.76 -10.89 2.64
CA ASN A 31 -10.87 -10.18 1.38
C ASN A 31 -11.69 -8.90 1.60
N VAL A 32 -10.99 -7.78 1.76
CA VAL A 32 -11.58 -6.50 2.15
C VAL A 32 -12.56 -5.97 1.11
N GLN A 33 -12.27 -6.18 -0.17
CA GLN A 33 -13.15 -5.72 -1.26
C GLN A 33 -14.19 -6.74 -1.71
N GLY A 34 -14.15 -7.97 -1.21
CA GLY A 34 -15.07 -9.03 -1.63
C GLY A 34 -14.94 -9.40 -3.11
N LYS A 35 -13.83 -9.08 -3.78
CA LYS A 35 -13.59 -9.41 -5.18
C LYS A 35 -13.28 -10.89 -5.37
N ILE A 36 -13.62 -11.42 -6.54
CA ILE A 36 -13.14 -12.76 -6.93
C ILE A 36 -11.62 -12.70 -7.09
N LEU A 37 -10.89 -13.60 -6.42
CA LEU A 37 -9.44 -13.69 -6.54
C LEU A 37 -9.03 -14.14 -7.95
N PRO A 38 -7.92 -13.63 -8.51
CA PRO A 38 -7.58 -13.72 -9.93
C PRO A 38 -6.89 -15.04 -10.33
N PHE A 39 -7.28 -16.18 -9.73
CA PHE A 39 -6.71 -17.48 -10.07
C PHE A 39 -7.73 -18.62 -9.94
N LYS A 40 -7.50 -19.71 -10.65
CA LYS A 40 -8.36 -20.88 -10.65
C LYS A 40 -8.31 -21.59 -9.28
N GLY A 41 -9.47 -21.98 -8.77
CA GLY A 41 -9.58 -22.67 -7.48
C GLY A 41 -9.65 -21.72 -6.27
N SER A 42 -9.63 -20.42 -6.46
CA SER A 42 -9.74 -19.44 -5.36
C SER A 42 -10.99 -19.61 -4.49
N GLY A 43 -12.10 -20.04 -5.06
CA GLY A 43 -13.34 -20.32 -4.31
C GLY A 43 -13.28 -21.51 -3.35
N LEU A 44 -12.19 -22.28 -3.36
CA LEU A 44 -11.95 -23.36 -2.40
C LEU A 44 -11.24 -22.89 -1.12
N LEU A 45 -10.73 -21.67 -1.10
CA LEU A 45 -10.08 -21.09 0.08
C LEU A 45 -11.12 -20.65 1.11
N ASP A 46 -10.73 -20.63 2.38
CA ASP A 46 -11.56 -20.08 3.45
C ASP A 46 -11.44 -18.55 3.47
N ILE A 47 -12.47 -17.88 2.93
CA ILE A 47 -12.50 -16.43 2.72
C ILE A 47 -13.56 -15.79 3.59
N VAL A 48 -13.19 -14.74 4.32
CA VAL A 48 -14.08 -13.80 5.00
C VAL A 48 -14.07 -12.48 4.24
N ASN A 49 -15.25 -12.04 3.78
CA ASN A 49 -15.40 -10.78 3.06
C ASN A 49 -15.92 -9.72 4.04
N THR A 50 -15.06 -8.78 4.44
CA THR A 50 -15.43 -7.65 5.28
C THR A 50 -14.40 -6.52 5.16
N ASP A 51 -14.87 -5.27 5.19
CA ASP A 51 -14.05 -4.07 5.26
C ASP A 51 -14.15 -3.35 6.62
N ASN A 52 -14.86 -3.98 7.56
CA ASN A 52 -14.96 -3.49 8.93
C ASN A 52 -13.72 -3.90 9.74
N SER A 53 -12.99 -2.93 10.27
CA SER A 53 -11.74 -3.16 11.00
C SER A 53 -11.87 -4.09 12.20
N VAL A 54 -12.96 -3.95 12.98
CA VAL A 54 -13.22 -4.80 14.14
C VAL A 54 -13.50 -6.26 13.73
N GLU A 55 -14.26 -6.45 12.65
CA GLU A 55 -14.51 -7.78 12.11
C GLU A 55 -13.25 -8.41 11.53
N ILE A 56 -12.39 -7.62 10.87
CA ILE A 56 -11.09 -8.07 10.36
C ILE A 56 -10.21 -8.57 11.51
N VAL A 57 -10.09 -7.80 12.59
CA VAL A 57 -9.33 -8.22 13.78
C VAL A 57 -9.86 -9.54 14.35
N ARG A 58 -11.18 -9.66 14.52
CA ARG A 58 -11.82 -10.90 14.99
C ARG A 58 -11.61 -12.08 14.03
N ALA A 59 -11.67 -11.81 12.72
CA ALA A 59 -11.41 -12.83 11.70
C ALA A 59 -9.96 -13.34 11.79
N ILE A 60 -8.98 -12.45 11.92
CA ILE A 60 -7.57 -12.80 12.09
C ILE A 60 -7.38 -13.67 13.35
N GLU A 61 -7.92 -13.25 14.50
CA GLU A 61 -7.82 -14.02 15.76
C GLU A 61 -8.50 -15.40 15.67
N SER A 62 -9.64 -15.47 15.00
CA SER A 62 -10.34 -16.74 14.76
C SER A 62 -9.59 -17.67 13.81
N MET A 63 -9.08 -17.10 12.69
CA MET A 63 -8.31 -17.84 11.70
C MET A 63 -6.98 -18.34 12.27
N ALA A 64 -6.33 -17.62 13.16
CA ALA A 64 -5.06 -18.01 13.78
C ALA A 64 -5.16 -19.28 14.64
N LYS A 65 -6.37 -19.69 15.04
CA LYS A 65 -6.62 -20.96 15.71
C LYS A 65 -6.57 -22.17 14.75
N LYS A 66 -6.77 -21.91 13.45
CA LYS A 66 -6.90 -22.95 12.42
C LYS A 66 -5.79 -22.90 11.38
N TYR A 67 -5.35 -21.69 11.04
CA TYR A 67 -4.36 -21.44 9.98
C TYR A 67 -3.08 -20.84 10.54
N LYS A 68 -1.97 -21.24 9.93
CA LYS A 68 -0.65 -20.66 10.20
C LYS A 68 -0.29 -19.54 9.21
N VAL A 69 -1.03 -19.46 8.11
CA VAL A 69 -0.93 -18.44 7.08
C VAL A 69 -2.26 -17.70 6.97
N ILE A 70 -2.24 -16.39 7.16
CA ILE A 70 -3.42 -15.53 7.04
C ILE A 70 -3.07 -14.39 6.08
N VAL A 71 -3.99 -14.07 5.18
CA VAL A 71 -3.84 -12.94 4.25
C VAL A 71 -4.97 -11.94 4.44
N VAL A 72 -4.62 -10.67 4.56
CA VAL A 72 -5.56 -9.55 4.46
C VAL A 72 -5.34 -8.90 3.09
N ASP A 73 -6.24 -9.16 2.15
CA ASP A 73 -6.12 -8.66 0.77
C ASP A 73 -6.83 -7.33 0.58
N ASP A 74 -6.19 -6.42 -0.16
CA ASP A 74 -6.69 -5.07 -0.45
C ASP A 74 -6.85 -4.17 0.82
N PHE A 75 -5.93 -4.29 1.78
CA PHE A 75 -5.97 -3.63 3.10
C PHE A 75 -6.25 -2.11 3.06
N GLN A 76 -5.72 -1.35 2.11
CA GLN A 76 -5.95 0.09 2.04
C GLN A 76 -7.43 0.47 1.89
N TYR A 77 -8.28 -0.45 1.43
CA TYR A 77 -9.71 -0.20 1.31
C TYR A 77 -10.46 -0.24 2.64
N VAL A 78 -9.87 -0.77 3.70
CA VAL A 78 -10.38 -0.57 5.07
C VAL A 78 -10.49 0.91 5.35
N MET A 79 -9.40 1.65 5.13
CA MET A 79 -9.36 3.10 5.31
C MET A 79 -10.21 3.84 4.28
N ALA A 80 -10.13 3.45 3.01
CA ALA A 80 -10.82 4.15 1.92
C ALA A 80 -12.34 4.05 2.02
N ASN A 81 -12.86 2.86 2.30
CA ASN A 81 -14.29 2.63 2.44
C ASN A 81 -14.85 3.32 3.69
N GLU A 82 -14.14 3.26 4.82
CA GLU A 82 -14.53 3.99 6.03
C GLU A 82 -14.52 5.50 5.78
N PHE A 83 -13.49 6.04 5.16
CA PHE A 83 -13.42 7.45 4.79
C PHE A 83 -14.61 7.88 3.92
N MET A 84 -14.98 7.08 2.91
CA MET A 84 -16.12 7.36 2.04
C MET A 84 -17.47 7.30 2.78
N ARG A 85 -17.66 6.32 3.67
CA ARG A 85 -18.85 6.24 4.52
C ARG A 85 -19.00 7.46 5.44
N ARG A 86 -17.87 8.03 5.86
CA ARG A 86 -17.79 9.17 6.78
C ARG A 86 -17.47 10.49 6.07
N ALA A 87 -17.69 10.58 4.75
CA ALA A 87 -17.29 11.74 3.94
C ALA A 87 -17.95 13.05 4.37
N THR A 88 -19.18 12.98 4.92
CA THR A 88 -19.92 14.16 5.41
C THR A 88 -19.50 14.63 6.80
N GLU A 89 -18.77 13.84 7.56
CA GLU A 89 -18.26 14.22 8.88
C GLU A 89 -17.20 15.32 8.73
N ARG A 90 -17.34 16.37 9.55
CA ARG A 90 -16.39 17.49 9.61
C ARG A 90 -15.38 17.24 10.75
N GLY A 91 -14.19 17.80 10.62
CA GLY A 91 -13.15 17.69 11.64
C GLY A 91 -12.06 16.65 11.32
N TYR A 92 -11.06 16.59 12.21
CA TYR A 92 -9.88 15.73 12.04
C TYR A 92 -10.02 14.38 12.76
N ASP A 93 -10.94 14.25 13.69
CA ASP A 93 -11.10 13.06 14.55
C ASP A 93 -11.33 11.79 13.73
N LYS A 94 -12.13 11.88 12.66
CA LYS A 94 -12.36 10.75 11.75
C LYS A 94 -11.07 10.19 11.14
N PHE A 95 -10.10 11.04 10.83
CA PHE A 95 -8.81 10.58 10.27
C PHE A 95 -7.97 9.85 11.31
N THR A 96 -8.04 10.29 12.56
CA THR A 96 -7.38 9.63 13.69
C THR A 96 -8.00 8.26 13.96
N GLU A 97 -9.32 8.15 13.92
CA GLU A 97 -10.03 6.88 14.09
C GLU A 97 -9.74 5.91 12.93
N ILE A 98 -9.82 6.38 11.68
CA ILE A 98 -9.47 5.57 10.49
C ILE A 98 -8.02 5.06 10.61
N ALA A 99 -7.11 5.93 11.02
CA ALA A 99 -5.71 5.56 11.23
C ALA A 99 -5.55 4.50 12.34
N ARG A 100 -6.26 4.66 13.46
CA ARG A 100 -6.27 3.69 14.55
C ARG A 100 -6.81 2.34 14.09
N HIS A 101 -7.90 2.31 13.35
CA HIS A 101 -8.48 1.07 12.82
C HIS A 101 -7.49 0.31 11.91
N ALA A 102 -6.75 1.03 11.07
CA ALA A 102 -5.70 0.43 10.25
C ALA A 102 -4.53 -0.10 11.10
N TRP A 103 -4.13 0.66 12.12
CA TRP A 103 -3.08 0.27 13.05
C TRP A 103 -3.48 -0.95 13.88
N ASP A 104 -4.73 -1.03 14.39
CA ASP A 104 -5.26 -2.16 15.18
C ASP A 104 -5.14 -3.50 14.42
N ILE A 105 -5.36 -3.49 13.09
CA ILE A 105 -5.20 -4.69 12.24
C ILE A 105 -3.74 -5.15 12.19
N ALA A 106 -2.78 -4.24 12.17
CA ALA A 106 -1.37 -4.59 12.22
C ALA A 106 -0.95 -5.02 13.63
N ASP A 107 -1.46 -4.35 14.67
CA ASP A 107 -1.08 -4.59 16.05
C ASP A 107 -1.60 -5.93 16.59
N VAL A 108 -2.77 -6.41 16.14
CA VAL A 108 -3.32 -7.70 16.58
C VAL A 108 -2.36 -8.86 16.30
N VAL A 109 -1.51 -8.76 15.27
CA VAL A 109 -0.53 -9.81 14.92
C VAL A 109 0.45 -10.08 16.07
N LYS A 110 0.77 -9.07 16.87
CA LYS A 110 1.65 -9.22 18.04
C LYS A 110 1.10 -10.19 19.10
N LYS A 111 -0.24 -10.34 19.16
CA LYS A 111 -0.93 -11.20 20.12
C LYS A 111 -1.08 -12.65 19.64
N LEU A 112 -0.78 -12.92 18.36
CA LEU A 112 -0.93 -14.24 17.76
C LEU A 112 0.21 -15.19 18.14
N PRO A 113 0.01 -16.52 18.03
CA PRO A 113 1.07 -17.50 18.18
C PRO A 113 2.28 -17.21 17.29
N ALA A 114 3.47 -17.61 17.73
CA ALA A 114 4.73 -17.29 17.05
C ALA A 114 4.86 -17.94 15.65
N ASP A 115 4.14 -19.02 15.42
CA ASP A 115 4.12 -19.77 14.17
C ASP A 115 3.06 -19.29 13.16
N VAL A 116 2.33 -18.22 13.50
CA VAL A 116 1.34 -17.59 12.61
C VAL A 116 1.99 -16.42 11.87
N ILE A 117 1.88 -16.42 10.54
CA ILE A 117 2.32 -15.34 9.67
C ILE A 117 1.09 -14.67 9.04
N VAL A 118 1.00 -13.35 9.18
CA VAL A 118 -0.07 -12.54 8.59
C VAL A 118 0.52 -11.66 7.48
N TYR A 119 0.05 -11.90 6.27
CA TYR A 119 0.41 -11.13 5.08
C TYR A 119 -0.64 -10.04 4.84
N VAL A 120 -0.23 -8.79 4.81
CA VAL A 120 -1.11 -7.65 4.55
C VAL A 120 -0.79 -7.08 3.18
N MET A 121 -1.70 -7.28 2.22
CA MET A 121 -1.54 -6.85 0.84
C MET A 121 -2.07 -5.44 0.64
N CYS A 122 -1.21 -4.53 0.22
CA CYS A 122 -1.52 -3.10 0.10
C CYS A 122 -1.15 -2.53 -1.25
N HIS A 123 -1.88 -1.52 -1.68
CA HIS A 123 -1.43 -0.67 -2.78
C HIS A 123 -0.31 0.26 -2.34
N THR A 124 0.55 0.63 -3.29
CA THR A 124 1.57 1.66 -3.10
C THR A 124 1.02 3.04 -3.47
N ASP A 125 1.56 4.05 -2.82
CA ASP A 125 1.52 5.44 -3.26
C ASP A 125 2.93 5.91 -3.61
N THR A 126 3.04 6.90 -4.50
CA THR A 126 4.32 7.45 -4.95
C THR A 126 4.34 8.92 -4.62
N ASP A 127 5.31 9.37 -3.87
CA ASP A 127 5.48 10.78 -3.53
C ASP A 127 6.10 11.59 -4.70
N GLN A 128 6.29 12.89 -4.47
CA GLN A 128 6.82 13.81 -5.49
C GLN A 128 8.27 13.51 -5.88
N ASP A 129 9.03 12.87 -5.02
CA ASP A 129 10.42 12.45 -5.25
C ASP A 129 10.53 11.07 -5.89
N GLY A 130 9.39 10.44 -6.18
CA GLY A 130 9.30 9.11 -6.78
C GLY A 130 9.52 7.97 -5.78
N PHE A 131 9.42 8.24 -4.47
CA PHE A 131 9.54 7.23 -3.43
C PHE A 131 8.21 6.50 -3.26
N GLU A 132 8.23 5.16 -3.33
CA GLU A 132 7.06 4.30 -3.18
C GLU A 132 6.93 3.79 -1.73
N LYS A 133 5.75 3.99 -1.16
CA LYS A 133 5.39 3.53 0.19
C LYS A 133 3.97 2.96 0.20
N LEU A 134 3.56 2.36 1.32
CA LEU A 134 2.20 1.90 1.54
C LEU A 134 1.22 3.07 1.41
N LYS A 135 0.15 2.86 0.64
CA LYS A 135 -0.91 3.87 0.48
C LYS A 135 -1.78 3.96 1.71
N THR A 136 -1.80 5.13 2.34
CA THR A 136 -2.58 5.41 3.55
C THR A 136 -3.57 6.56 3.33
N ILE A 137 -4.46 6.78 4.30
CA ILE A 137 -5.36 7.92 4.34
C ILE A 137 -5.15 8.69 5.64
N GLY A 138 -4.83 9.98 5.50
CA GLY A 138 -4.62 10.89 6.62
C GLY A 138 -3.16 11.00 7.06
N ARG A 139 -2.79 12.21 7.49
CA ARG A 139 -1.41 12.55 7.86
C ARG A 139 -0.82 11.73 9.00
N LEU A 140 -1.67 11.19 9.88
CA LEU A 140 -1.20 10.43 11.03
C LEU A 140 -0.42 9.18 10.59
N LEU A 141 -0.95 8.39 9.64
CA LEU A 141 -0.27 7.22 9.08
C LEU A 141 0.75 7.59 8.01
N ASP A 142 0.57 8.72 7.35
CA ASP A 142 1.45 9.14 6.27
C ASP A 142 2.75 9.78 6.77
N GLU A 143 2.69 10.55 7.86
CA GLU A 143 3.81 11.35 8.37
C GLU A 143 4.33 10.92 9.76
N LYS A 144 3.47 10.33 10.63
CA LYS A 144 3.80 10.09 12.04
C LYS A 144 3.97 8.61 12.37
N ILE A 145 3.11 7.75 11.82
CA ILE A 145 3.11 6.30 12.09
C ILE A 145 3.30 5.56 10.78
N VAL A 146 4.49 5.09 10.52
CA VAL A 146 4.79 4.31 9.31
C VAL A 146 4.44 2.85 9.57
N LEU A 147 3.37 2.35 8.94
CA LEU A 147 2.89 0.98 9.14
C LEU A 147 3.94 -0.07 8.75
N GLU A 148 4.70 0.15 7.67
CA GLU A 148 5.80 -0.74 7.26
C GLU A 148 6.89 -0.85 8.33
N GLY A 149 7.01 0.18 9.20
CA GLY A 149 7.91 0.15 10.36
C GLY A 149 7.54 -0.92 11.40
N MET A 150 6.27 -1.37 11.44
CA MET A 150 5.80 -2.42 12.34
C MET A 150 6.20 -3.83 11.89
N SER A 151 6.71 -3.99 10.68
CA SER A 151 7.12 -5.28 10.10
C SER A 151 8.63 -5.31 9.81
N THR A 152 9.23 -6.48 9.93
CA THR A 152 10.62 -6.73 9.51
C THR A 152 10.73 -7.07 8.03
N ILE A 153 9.63 -7.58 7.44
CA ILE A 153 9.60 -8.04 6.05
C ILE A 153 8.54 -7.24 5.28
N VAL A 154 8.99 -6.53 4.26
CA VAL A 154 8.15 -5.79 3.32
C VAL A 154 8.58 -6.18 1.91
N LEU A 155 7.73 -6.87 1.19
CA LEU A 155 7.95 -7.27 -0.19
C LEU A 155 7.17 -6.35 -1.14
N LYS A 156 7.65 -6.20 -2.36
CA LYS A 156 6.94 -5.43 -3.40
C LYS A 156 6.72 -6.29 -4.64
N THR A 157 5.49 -6.30 -5.15
CA THR A 157 5.18 -6.96 -6.41
C THR A 157 5.59 -6.11 -7.60
N ALA A 158 6.18 -6.73 -8.59
CA ALA A 158 6.57 -6.11 -9.86
C ALA A 158 6.19 -7.01 -11.04
N VAL A 159 6.11 -6.41 -12.22
CA VAL A 159 5.89 -7.12 -13.49
C VAL A 159 6.97 -6.69 -14.47
N SER A 160 7.64 -7.65 -15.09
CA SER A 160 8.58 -7.41 -16.18
C SER A 160 8.33 -8.46 -17.25
N ASP A 161 8.19 -8.02 -18.50
CA ASP A 161 7.97 -8.88 -19.66
C ASP A 161 6.78 -9.86 -19.52
N GLY A 162 5.75 -9.44 -18.78
CA GLY A 162 4.56 -10.24 -18.49
C GLY A 162 4.71 -11.22 -17.32
N GLU A 163 5.88 -11.33 -16.74
CA GLU A 163 6.13 -12.15 -15.56
C GLU A 163 5.92 -11.38 -14.26
N TYR A 164 5.25 -12.02 -13.32
CA TYR A 164 5.04 -11.50 -11.97
C TYR A 164 6.19 -11.92 -11.05
N MET A 165 6.66 -10.99 -10.21
CA MET A 165 7.74 -11.24 -9.27
C MET A 165 7.55 -10.49 -7.95
N PHE A 166 8.27 -10.92 -6.91
CA PHE A 166 8.49 -10.16 -5.70
C PHE A 166 9.88 -9.54 -5.70
N LEU A 167 9.97 -8.27 -5.31
CA LEU A 167 11.21 -7.60 -4.95
C LEU A 167 11.41 -7.73 -3.44
N THR A 168 12.62 -8.13 -3.03
CA THR A 168 12.93 -8.57 -1.66
C THR A 168 13.80 -7.58 -0.89
N GLN A 169 14.44 -6.64 -1.59
CA GLN A 169 15.36 -5.68 -1.02
C GLN A 169 15.06 -4.26 -1.48
N ASN A 170 15.52 -3.28 -0.72
CA ASN A 170 15.33 -1.86 -0.98
C ASN A 170 16.07 -1.41 -2.22
N SER A 171 15.38 -0.67 -3.08
CA SER A 171 15.96 -0.04 -4.28
C SER A 171 16.51 1.37 -4.02
N GLY A 172 16.39 1.89 -2.81
CA GLY A 172 16.66 3.29 -2.46
C GLY A 172 15.46 4.24 -2.73
N LYS A 173 14.38 3.71 -3.32
CA LYS A 173 13.17 4.49 -3.66
C LYS A 173 11.88 3.83 -3.18
N ASP A 174 11.96 2.91 -2.24
CA ASP A 174 10.80 2.23 -1.68
C ASP A 174 11.05 1.79 -0.22
N THR A 175 10.04 1.22 0.42
CA THR A 175 10.07 0.71 1.80
C THR A 175 10.34 -0.79 1.86
N VAL A 176 10.71 -1.43 0.76
CA VAL A 176 11.01 -2.88 0.69
C VAL A 176 12.16 -3.23 1.61
N LYS A 177 12.02 -4.30 2.36
CA LYS A 177 13.08 -4.81 3.26
C LYS A 177 12.86 -6.28 3.59
N SER A 178 13.93 -6.98 3.80
CA SER A 178 13.96 -8.32 4.37
C SER A 178 15.25 -8.53 5.15
N PRO A 179 15.31 -9.50 6.08
CA PRO A 179 16.55 -9.89 6.77
C PRO A 179 17.65 -10.24 5.79
N ALA A 180 18.89 -9.94 6.17
CA ALA A 180 20.06 -10.24 5.35
C ALA A 180 20.17 -11.76 5.09
N GLY A 181 20.32 -12.16 3.84
CA GLY A 181 20.48 -13.57 3.45
C GLY A 181 19.19 -14.39 3.46
N MET A 182 18.01 -13.80 3.78
CA MET A 182 16.75 -14.54 3.76
C MET A 182 16.38 -14.99 2.35
N PHE A 183 16.47 -14.13 1.35
CA PHE A 183 16.12 -14.45 -0.03
C PHE A 183 17.37 -14.53 -0.93
N PRO A 184 17.38 -15.44 -1.92
CA PRO A 184 18.55 -15.71 -2.73
C PRO A 184 18.95 -14.56 -3.65
N THR A 185 17.96 -13.78 -4.12
CA THR A 185 18.14 -12.72 -5.11
C THR A 185 17.27 -11.51 -4.82
N TYR A 186 17.56 -10.39 -5.49
CA TYR A 186 16.75 -9.16 -5.42
C TYR A 186 15.31 -9.39 -5.89
N ALA A 187 15.11 -10.22 -6.92
CA ALA A 187 13.81 -10.59 -7.43
C ALA A 187 13.61 -12.10 -7.37
N ILE A 188 12.43 -12.52 -6.94
CA ILE A 188 12.02 -13.93 -6.85
C ILE A 188 10.65 -14.10 -7.52
N ASP A 189 10.26 -15.34 -7.82
CA ASP A 189 8.93 -15.62 -8.38
C ASP A 189 7.81 -15.10 -7.46
N ASN A 190 6.72 -14.72 -8.06
CA ASN A 190 5.51 -14.26 -7.36
C ASN A 190 4.74 -15.45 -6.76
N ASP A 191 5.35 -16.10 -5.76
CA ASP A 191 4.80 -17.25 -5.04
C ASP A 191 4.83 -17.00 -3.53
N LEU A 192 3.67 -16.69 -2.96
CA LEU A 192 3.55 -16.43 -1.52
C LEU A 192 3.77 -17.69 -0.69
N LYS A 193 3.51 -18.89 -1.25
CA LYS A 193 3.74 -20.16 -0.55
C LYS A 193 5.24 -20.44 -0.38
N TYR A 194 6.05 -20.12 -1.39
CA TYR A 194 7.51 -20.15 -1.26
C TYR A 194 8.00 -19.12 -0.22
N VAL A 195 7.48 -17.88 -0.27
CA VAL A 195 7.83 -16.85 0.72
C VAL A 195 7.54 -17.32 2.14
N ASP A 196 6.38 -17.96 2.38
CA ASP A 196 6.02 -18.50 3.68
C ASP A 196 6.99 -19.59 4.13
N ALA A 197 7.33 -20.54 3.25
CA ALA A 197 8.30 -21.60 3.54
C ALA A 197 9.69 -21.02 3.87
N LYS A 198 10.11 -19.99 3.15
CA LYS A 198 11.39 -19.32 3.35
C LYS A 198 11.46 -18.57 4.69
N ILE A 199 10.39 -17.87 5.07
CA ILE A 199 10.30 -17.17 6.36
C ILE A 199 10.32 -18.17 7.51
N ARG A 200 9.58 -19.29 7.39
CA ARG A 200 9.55 -20.34 8.41
C ARG A 200 10.90 -20.99 8.60
N ASN A 201 11.58 -21.34 7.51
CA ASN A 201 12.93 -21.90 7.57
C ASN A 201 13.90 -20.92 8.21
N TYR A 202 13.94 -19.65 7.75
CA TYR A 202 14.87 -18.62 8.25
C TYR A 202 14.75 -18.37 9.76
N TYR A 203 13.54 -18.39 10.30
CA TYR A 203 13.27 -18.16 11.72
C TYR A 203 13.06 -19.44 12.52
N GLU A 204 13.16 -20.63 11.89
CA GLU A 204 12.93 -21.95 12.52
C GLU A 204 11.59 -22.02 13.28
N ILE A 205 10.49 -21.59 12.64
CA ILE A 205 9.18 -21.47 13.30
C ILE A 205 8.15 -22.48 12.76
N GLY A 206 7.46 -23.13 13.69
CA GLY A 206 6.40 -24.08 13.39
C GLY A 206 6.93 -25.30 12.63
N GLU A 207 6.14 -25.78 11.65
CA GLU A 207 6.60 -26.78 10.69
C GLU A 207 7.32 -26.06 9.55
N TYR A 208 8.61 -26.32 9.36
CA TYR A 208 9.41 -25.72 8.32
C TYR A 208 10.24 -26.78 7.56
N VAL A 209 10.50 -26.48 6.31
CA VAL A 209 11.37 -27.30 5.45
C VAL A 209 12.85 -27.10 5.82
N ASN A 210 13.66 -28.13 5.65
CA ASN A 210 15.09 -28.07 5.94
C ASN A 210 15.84 -27.21 4.91
N ASP A 211 17.09 -26.85 5.23
CA ASP A 211 17.92 -25.97 4.40
C ASP A 211 18.17 -26.55 3.00
N GLU A 212 18.41 -27.87 2.88
CA GLU A 212 18.64 -28.51 1.58
C GLU A 212 17.43 -28.41 0.64
N GLU A 213 16.21 -28.52 1.17
CA GLU A 213 14.98 -28.36 0.40
C GLU A 213 14.73 -26.90 0.03
N VAL A 214 15.04 -25.97 0.94
CA VAL A 214 14.91 -24.53 0.70
C VAL A 214 15.93 -24.08 -0.36
N GLU A 215 17.17 -24.56 -0.33
CA GLU A 215 18.16 -24.26 -1.37
C GLU A 215 17.73 -24.72 -2.77
N LYS A 216 17.09 -25.90 -2.86
CA LYS A 216 16.50 -26.36 -4.13
C LYS A 216 15.38 -25.45 -4.61
N MET A 217 14.51 -24.98 -3.68
CA MET A 217 13.46 -24.02 -4.00
C MET A 217 14.07 -22.68 -4.46
N ASP A 218 15.11 -22.19 -3.78
CA ASP A 218 15.83 -20.95 -4.11
C ASP A 218 16.35 -20.95 -5.55
N GLN A 219 16.90 -22.07 -6.02
CA GLN A 219 17.38 -22.23 -7.39
C GLN A 219 16.27 -22.11 -8.44
N THR A 220 15.05 -22.50 -8.10
CA THR A 220 13.91 -22.47 -9.04
C THR A 220 13.20 -21.12 -9.10
N VAL A 221 13.23 -20.33 -8.01
CA VAL A 221 12.49 -19.07 -7.89
C VAL A 221 13.34 -17.81 -8.12
N ALA A 222 14.67 -17.96 -8.13
CA ALA A 222 15.58 -16.85 -8.40
C ALA A 222 15.33 -16.27 -9.81
N LYS A 223 15.07 -14.96 -9.86
CA LYS A 223 14.87 -14.24 -11.12
C LYS A 223 16.00 -13.23 -11.31
N GLU A 224 16.58 -13.19 -12.51
CA GLU A 224 17.44 -12.09 -12.90
C GLU A 224 16.55 -10.85 -13.07
N ALA A 225 16.61 -9.95 -12.07
CA ALA A 225 15.87 -8.70 -12.16
C ALA A 225 16.49 -7.81 -13.23
N VAL A 226 15.89 -7.75 -14.40
CA VAL A 226 16.15 -6.70 -15.40
C VAL A 226 15.45 -5.40 -14.95
N VAL A 227 15.63 -5.03 -13.69
CA VAL A 227 15.34 -3.67 -13.23
C VAL A 227 16.61 -2.87 -13.50
N LYS A 228 16.73 -2.32 -14.70
CA LYS A 228 17.71 -1.26 -14.94
C LYS A 228 17.40 -0.14 -13.98
N PRO A 229 18.31 0.22 -13.04
CA PRO A 229 18.10 1.42 -12.25
C PRO A 229 18.01 2.56 -13.26
N ASP A 230 16.97 3.40 -13.14
CA ASP A 230 16.82 4.63 -13.92
C ASP A 230 18.09 5.45 -13.77
N SER A 231 19.00 5.30 -14.74
CA SER A 231 20.15 6.15 -14.90
C SER A 231 19.66 7.51 -15.39
N ASN A 232 19.18 8.32 -14.47
CA ASN A 232 18.87 9.72 -14.74
C ASN A 232 20.17 10.42 -15.10
N GLY A 233 20.33 10.56 -16.40
CA GLY A 233 21.32 11.20 -17.21
C GLY A 233 22.21 12.25 -16.55
N ARG A 234 23.46 11.88 -16.38
CA ARG A 234 24.55 12.79 -16.67
C ARG A 234 25.13 12.40 -18.03
N ARG A 235 24.64 13.06 -19.08
CA ARG A 235 25.34 13.13 -20.35
C ARG A 235 26.69 13.79 -20.10
N SER A 236 27.73 13.00 -19.85
CA SER A 236 29.10 13.49 -19.97
C SER A 236 29.37 13.68 -21.46
N ARG A 237 29.54 14.95 -21.83
CA ARG A 237 30.13 15.31 -23.12
C ARG A 237 31.52 14.66 -23.18
N ARG A 238 31.67 13.53 -23.86
CA ARG A 238 32.97 13.06 -24.33
C ARG A 238 33.28 13.79 -25.61
N LYS A 239 34.39 14.55 -25.58
CA LYS A 239 35.07 15.15 -26.71
C LYS A 239 35.33 14.08 -27.78
N LYS A 240 35.02 14.44 -29.02
CA LYS A 240 35.50 13.81 -30.23
C LYS A 240 36.84 14.39 -30.54
N ASP A 241 37.88 13.58 -30.53
CA ASP A 241 39.15 13.89 -31.19
C ASP A 241 39.41 12.80 -32.23
N ASP A 242 39.52 13.26 -33.45
CA ASP A 242 40.21 12.88 -34.65
C ASP A 242 40.70 11.44 -34.87
N ALA A 243 40.26 10.87 -36.00
CA ALA A 243 41.19 10.26 -36.95
C ALA A 243 40.59 10.12 -38.36
N VAL A 244 41.30 10.64 -39.27
CA VAL A 244 41.22 10.88 -40.70
C VAL A 244 41.34 9.60 -41.55
N GLN A 245 40.65 9.54 -42.68
CA GLN A 245 41.02 9.12 -44.04
C GLN A 245 40.09 8.05 -44.64
N LYS A 246 39.53 8.31 -45.75
CA LYS A 246 39.70 8.55 -47.17
C LYS A 246 38.75 7.71 -48.03
N SER A 247 38.06 8.44 -48.92
CA SER A 247 37.77 8.18 -50.37
C SER A 247 36.80 7.01 -50.69
N ALA A 248 35.76 7.18 -51.50
CA ALA A 248 35.60 7.77 -52.79
C ALA A 248 34.10 7.91 -53.15
N GLU A 249 33.76 8.99 -53.78
CA GLU A 249 32.60 9.22 -54.69
C GLU A 249 32.99 8.75 -56.12
N PRO A 250 32.13 8.84 -57.16
CA PRO A 250 30.70 9.15 -57.29
C PRO A 250 29.93 8.22 -58.29
N GLU A 251 28.62 8.37 -58.46
CA GLU A 251 28.06 8.71 -59.78
C GLU A 251 26.52 8.89 -59.77
N ARG A 252 26.14 9.84 -60.62
CA ARG A 252 24.82 10.42 -60.83
C ARG A 252 24.00 9.56 -61.81
N HIS A 253 22.71 9.80 -61.79
CA HIS A 253 21.72 10.07 -62.86
C HIS A 253 20.35 9.65 -62.32
N GLY A 254 19.26 10.37 -62.41
CA GLY A 254 18.86 11.47 -63.24
C GLY A 254 17.38 11.29 -63.60
N THR A 255 16.58 12.36 -63.41
CA THR A 255 15.33 12.68 -64.10
C THR A 255 14.11 11.74 -63.91
N ALA A 256 12.87 12.16 -63.86
CA ALA A 256 12.13 13.42 -63.91
C ALA A 256 10.64 13.12 -63.68
N ASP A 257 9.89 14.14 -63.27
CA ASP A 257 8.52 14.50 -63.63
C ASP A 257 7.31 13.66 -63.24
N GLY A 258 6.33 14.36 -62.66
CA GLY A 258 4.94 13.97 -62.67
C GLY A 258 4.06 14.66 -61.66
N GLN A 259 3.68 15.87 -61.95
CA GLN A 259 2.61 16.71 -61.37
C GLN A 259 1.30 15.99 -61.05
N GLY A 260 0.54 16.54 -60.10
CA GLY A 260 -0.90 16.39 -60.08
C GLY A 260 -1.57 16.60 -58.73
N THR A 261 -1.79 17.85 -58.37
CA THR A 261 -3.01 18.60 -57.92
C THR A 261 -3.88 18.02 -56.78
N VAL A 262 -3.88 18.71 -55.69
CA VAL A 262 -4.94 19.50 -55.02
C VAL A 262 -6.34 18.91 -54.96
N SER A 263 -6.86 18.70 -53.75
CA SER A 263 -8.09 19.34 -53.26
C SER A 263 -8.48 18.88 -51.83
N GLU A 264 -8.45 19.82 -50.88
CA GLU A 264 -9.37 19.85 -49.75
C GLU A 264 -10.81 20.07 -50.24
N PRO A 265 -11.82 19.71 -49.48
CA PRO A 265 -12.54 20.75 -48.74
C PRO A 265 -13.05 20.37 -47.35
N THR A 266 -13.08 21.36 -46.49
CA THR A 266 -13.82 21.56 -45.26
C THR A 266 -15.29 21.96 -45.52
N PRO A 267 -16.11 22.34 -44.53
CA PRO A 267 -16.97 21.50 -43.67
C PRO A 267 -18.46 21.84 -43.85
N THR A 268 -19.37 21.06 -43.32
CA THR A 268 -20.78 21.48 -43.24
C THR A 268 -21.41 21.10 -41.89
N THR A 269 -21.96 22.11 -41.30
CA THR A 269 -22.77 22.33 -40.10
C THR A 269 -24.00 21.45 -39.95
N GLU A 270 -24.25 21.12 -38.66
CA GLU A 270 -25.50 20.91 -37.85
C GLU A 270 -26.88 20.95 -38.57
N PRO A 271 -28.01 20.45 -37.96
CA PRO A 271 -28.40 20.64 -36.52
C PRO A 271 -29.20 19.51 -35.82
N ALA A 272 -29.35 19.75 -34.52
CA ALA A 272 -30.14 19.15 -33.46
C ALA A 272 -31.46 18.46 -33.74
N ALA A 273 -31.76 17.42 -32.94
CA ALA A 273 -33.12 17.06 -32.53
C ALA A 273 -33.19 16.47 -31.13
N GLU A 274 -33.90 17.14 -30.25
CA GLU A 274 -34.31 16.68 -28.91
C GLU A 274 -35.35 15.55 -29.00
N PRO A 275 -35.42 14.64 -28.01
CA PRO A 275 -36.59 13.79 -27.82
C PRO A 275 -37.37 14.16 -26.54
N LYS A 276 -38.64 14.26 -26.76
CA LYS A 276 -39.79 14.62 -25.93
C LYS A 276 -39.92 13.74 -24.67
N THR A 277 -40.23 14.42 -23.58
CA THR A 277 -40.77 13.92 -22.32
C THR A 277 -42.04 13.10 -22.50
N ARG A 278 -42.13 11.94 -21.85
CA ARG A 278 -43.36 11.21 -21.56
C ARG A 278 -43.59 11.11 -20.05
N ARG A 279 -44.51 11.94 -19.60
CA ARG A 279 -45.16 11.97 -18.31
C ARG A 279 -45.97 10.67 -18.13
N ARG A 280 -45.75 9.93 -17.03
CA ARG A 280 -46.67 8.88 -16.56
C ARG A 280 -47.06 9.15 -15.12
N LYS A 281 -48.40 9.11 -14.93
CA LYS A 281 -49.19 9.46 -13.76
C LYS A 281 -48.85 8.63 -12.53
N ALA A 282 -48.90 9.29 -11.38
CA ALA A 282 -48.99 8.73 -10.04
C ALA A 282 -50.28 7.93 -9.82
N ARG A 283 -50.14 6.84 -9.09
CA ARG A 283 -51.30 6.15 -8.47
C ARG A 283 -50.96 5.98 -6.99
N ASN A 284 -51.77 6.61 -6.16
CA ASN A 284 -51.79 6.49 -4.71
C ASN A 284 -52.32 5.11 -4.32
N GLU A 285 -51.68 4.49 -3.35
CA GLU A 285 -52.27 3.51 -2.45
C GLU A 285 -51.72 3.74 -1.03
N GLU A 286 -52.63 3.89 -0.08
CA GLU A 286 -52.39 4.09 1.35
C GLU A 286 -51.97 2.83 2.09
N PRO A 287 -51.39 2.93 3.31
CA PRO A 287 -50.76 1.84 4.00
C PRO A 287 -51.71 1.06 4.92
N GLU A 288 -51.58 -0.26 4.92
CA GLU A 288 -52.18 -1.14 5.93
C GLU A 288 -51.34 -1.23 7.20
N GLU A 289 -52.00 -1.10 8.34
CA GLU A 289 -51.52 -1.31 9.70
C GLU A 289 -51.08 -2.76 9.92
N VAL A 290 -49.90 -2.98 10.49
CA VAL A 290 -49.47 -4.26 11.06
C VAL A 290 -49.08 -4.11 12.52
N VAL A 291 -49.85 -4.79 13.31
CA VAL A 291 -49.93 -5.09 14.73
C VAL A 291 -48.54 -5.25 15.40
N LYS A 292 -48.37 -4.54 16.52
CA LYS A 292 -47.30 -4.68 17.52
C LYS A 292 -47.43 -6.02 18.24
N LYS A 293 -46.32 -6.76 18.31
CA LYS A 293 -46.06 -7.78 19.32
C LYS A 293 -44.87 -7.38 20.17
N ASP A 294 -45.12 -7.36 21.47
CA ASP A 294 -44.21 -7.07 22.56
C ASP A 294 -43.11 -8.15 22.64
N GLU A 295 -41.85 -7.74 22.61
CA GLU A 295 -40.73 -8.55 23.11
C GLU A 295 -39.89 -7.74 24.10
N LYS A 296 -39.72 -8.34 25.31
CA LYS A 296 -38.95 -7.81 26.44
C LYS A 296 -37.47 -7.75 26.12
N PRO A 297 -36.70 -6.78 26.67
CA PRO A 297 -35.26 -6.71 26.51
C PRO A 297 -34.56 -7.72 27.44
N LEU A 298 -33.67 -8.54 26.88
CA LEU A 298 -32.65 -9.26 27.65
C LEU A 298 -31.43 -8.35 27.81
N GLU A 299 -31.25 -7.83 29.02
CA GLU A 299 -29.98 -7.26 29.47
C GLU A 299 -28.90 -8.34 29.48
N LYS A 300 -27.85 -8.16 28.66
CA LYS A 300 -26.54 -8.80 28.87
C LYS A 300 -25.51 -7.72 28.96
N ALA A 301 -24.88 -7.68 30.13
CA ALA A 301 -23.76 -6.85 30.50
C ALA A 301 -22.64 -6.96 29.44
N VAL A 302 -22.37 -5.86 28.74
CA VAL A 302 -21.16 -5.63 27.97
C VAL A 302 -20.19 -4.92 28.92
N ASN A 303 -19.09 -5.59 29.30
CA ASN A 303 -18.00 -4.95 29.99
C ASN A 303 -17.39 -3.89 29.07
N GLU A 304 -17.60 -2.64 29.41
CA GLU A 304 -16.88 -1.50 28.83
C GLU A 304 -15.40 -1.57 29.22
N PRO A 305 -14.45 -1.28 28.30
CA PRO A 305 -13.05 -1.07 28.68
C PRO A 305 -12.96 0.15 29.57
N SER A 306 -12.20 0.03 30.64
CA SER A 306 -12.11 0.99 31.74
C SER A 306 -11.82 2.41 31.23
N SER A 307 -12.68 3.34 31.62
CA SER A 307 -12.59 4.80 31.37
C SER A 307 -11.36 5.48 32.03
N LEU A 308 -10.56 4.73 32.79
CA LEU A 308 -9.40 5.27 33.51
C LEU A 308 -8.24 5.71 32.62
N ASP A 309 -8.03 5.03 31.46
CA ASP A 309 -6.89 5.34 30.59
C ASP A 309 -7.12 6.62 29.76
N PHE A 310 -8.37 6.93 29.45
CA PHE A 310 -8.72 8.10 28.63
C PHE A 310 -8.65 9.40 29.46
N GLU A 311 -9.11 9.37 30.71
CA GLU A 311 -9.02 10.54 31.61
C GLU A 311 -7.56 10.86 31.99
N THR A 312 -6.72 9.84 32.13
CA THR A 312 -5.29 10.02 32.41
C THR A 312 -4.59 10.68 31.22
N ALA A 313 -4.85 10.21 30.02
CA ALA A 313 -4.30 10.80 28.78
C ALA A 313 -4.79 12.24 28.54
N GLN A 314 -6.05 12.55 28.89
CA GLN A 314 -6.56 13.92 28.81
C GLN A 314 -5.91 14.85 29.85
N LYS A 315 -5.65 14.38 31.06
CA LYS A 315 -4.95 15.17 32.08
C LYS A 315 -3.49 15.47 31.71
N GLU A 316 -2.78 14.47 31.15
CA GLU A 316 -1.42 14.68 30.64
C GLU A 316 -1.38 15.67 29.48
N PHE A 317 -2.37 15.63 28.58
CA PHE A 317 -2.47 16.57 27.47
C PHE A 317 -2.80 18.00 27.93
N GLU A 318 -3.63 18.17 28.95
CA GLU A 318 -3.91 19.46 29.56
C GLU A 318 -2.72 20.01 30.39
N GLU A 319 -1.93 19.14 30.97
CA GLU A 319 -0.67 19.54 31.67
C GLU A 319 0.38 20.01 30.66
N ILE A 320 0.51 19.31 29.51
CA ILE A 320 1.41 19.72 28.43
C ILE A 320 0.99 21.08 27.84
N LYS A 321 -0.31 21.34 27.68
CA LYS A 321 -0.81 22.64 27.27
C LYS A 321 -0.50 23.77 28.25
N LYS A 322 -0.51 23.47 29.55
CA LYS A 322 -0.17 24.43 30.60
C LYS A 322 1.33 24.73 30.71
N SER A 323 2.17 23.85 30.16
CA SER A 323 3.63 24.03 30.13
C SER A 323 4.10 24.91 28.93
N ILE A 324 3.22 25.33 28.03
CA ILE A 324 3.56 26.25 26.93
C ILE A 324 3.22 27.68 27.35
N ILE A 325 4.24 28.50 27.48
CA ILE A 325 4.12 29.92 27.79
C ILE A 325 4.53 30.77 26.58
N GLU A 326 4.00 31.99 26.51
CA GLU A 326 4.38 32.96 25.47
C GLU A 326 5.35 33.97 26.07
N VAL A 327 6.58 34.02 25.52
CA VAL A 327 7.64 34.94 25.91
C VAL A 327 8.09 35.69 24.67
N ASP A 328 7.98 37.01 24.67
CA ASP A 328 8.36 37.90 23.56
C ASP A 328 7.72 37.54 22.21
N GLY A 329 6.46 37.09 22.21
CA GLY A 329 5.72 36.67 21.01
C GLY A 329 6.09 35.31 20.46
N HIS A 330 6.86 34.53 21.20
CA HIS A 330 7.24 33.14 20.85
C HIS A 330 6.67 32.14 21.85
N LYS A 331 6.24 30.97 21.35
CA LYS A 331 5.80 29.86 22.20
C LYS A 331 7.02 29.08 22.70
N VAL A 332 7.17 29.02 24.01
CA VAL A 332 8.29 28.38 24.69
C VAL A 332 7.76 27.31 25.64
N ASP A 333 8.43 26.16 25.68
CA ASP A 333 8.16 25.13 26.70
C ASP A 333 8.74 25.58 28.04
N ALA A 334 7.87 25.77 29.03
CA ALA A 334 8.25 26.29 30.36
C ALA A 334 9.20 25.35 31.12
N ASN A 335 9.23 24.05 30.80
CA ASN A 335 10.07 23.06 31.48
C ASN A 335 11.45 22.94 30.84
N THR A 336 11.54 23.07 29.52
CA THR A 336 12.80 22.89 28.75
C THR A 336 13.42 24.21 28.30
N GLY A 337 12.64 25.31 28.22
CA GLY A 337 13.07 26.61 27.70
C GLY A 337 13.21 26.60 26.15
N GLU A 338 12.73 25.59 25.46
CA GLU A 338 12.84 25.46 24.01
C GLU A 338 11.78 26.29 23.29
N VAL A 339 12.20 27.09 22.28
CA VAL A 339 11.30 27.91 21.45
C VAL A 339 10.66 27.05 20.37
N LEU A 340 9.32 26.83 20.46
CA LEU A 340 8.57 25.90 19.65
C LEU A 340 8.18 26.43 18.25
N ASP A 341 8.18 27.74 18.05
CA ASP A 341 7.77 28.41 16.82
C ASP A 341 8.89 29.19 16.08
N ALA A 342 10.16 28.94 16.44
CA ALA A 342 11.30 29.59 15.79
C ALA A 342 11.42 29.19 14.30
N PRO A 343 11.53 30.17 13.38
CA PRO A 343 11.69 29.86 11.95
C PRO A 343 13.03 29.16 11.72
N ARG A 344 13.00 27.97 11.08
CA ARG A 344 14.21 27.20 10.73
C ARG A 344 15.13 28.05 9.87
N ARG A 345 16.27 28.53 10.40
CA ARG A 345 17.31 29.26 9.68
C ARG A 345 17.88 28.38 8.56
N ARG A 346 17.64 28.77 7.29
CA ARG A 346 18.37 28.20 6.14
C ARG A 346 19.86 28.45 6.33
N ARG A 347 20.66 27.38 6.44
CA ARG A 347 22.13 27.44 6.42
C ARG A 347 22.57 28.10 5.11
N ARG A 348 23.04 29.37 5.17
CA ARG A 348 23.79 30.02 4.09
C ARG A 348 25.14 29.30 3.98
N LYS A 349 25.47 28.76 2.81
CA LYS A 349 26.84 28.31 2.47
C LYS A 349 27.76 29.51 2.59
N ALA A 350 28.77 29.42 3.45
CA ALA A 350 29.86 30.39 3.51
C ALA A 350 30.73 30.21 2.25
N ASN A 351 30.77 31.25 1.40
CA ASN A 351 31.80 31.36 0.36
C ASN A 351 33.13 31.68 1.04
N LYS A 352 34.10 30.79 0.89
CA LYS A 352 35.50 31.10 1.17
C LYS A 352 35.98 32.09 0.10
N VAL A 353 36.29 33.32 0.49
CA VAL A 353 37.10 34.26 -0.26
C VAL A 353 38.56 33.98 0.13
N THR A 354 39.35 33.56 -0.82
CA THR A 354 40.81 33.55 -0.76
C THR A 354 41.29 34.96 -1.11
N VAL A 355 42.02 35.57 -0.24
CA VAL A 355 42.82 36.76 -0.50
C VAL A 355 44.27 36.35 -0.59
N GLU A 356 44.93 36.83 -1.63
CA GLU A 356 46.37 36.71 -1.90
C GLU A 356 47.24 37.16 -0.73
#